data_232fa09b6fce4e2975a620096db75637
#
_entry.id   232fa09b6fce4e2975a620096db75637
#
_cell.length_a   1.000
_cell.length_b   1.000
_cell.length_c   1.000
_cell.angle_alpha   90.00
_cell.angle_beta   90.00
_cell.angle_gamma   90.00
#
_symmetry.space_group_name_H-M   'P 1'
#
loop_
_entity.id
_entity.type
_entity.pdbx_description
1 polymer ?
#
loop_
_entity_poly.entity_id
_entity_poly.type
_entity_poly.pdbx_seq_one_letter_code
_entity_poly.pdbx_strand_id
1 'polypeptide(L)'
;MRSLSALFLGCLIAGATSAAPSADEMLAASDDIRNPSQAFSMTVTLTEFQAGKQVDASTLTSYARPQPGGQFASLIRFVLPARDAGKLMLKHGNEMWFYDPTNKASVRLSPQQRLMGQASNGDVATVNFSRDYKATLAATETIQDGERQPRRTHKLALSATAPDATYASIDLWIDADSNRPIKARFFADSERLLKTAYYRRYQTQLGAQRPTETVIIDGLDPQSVTLMRFSAYAARAIPEAWLQRDFLPRFKPD
;
A
#
# COMPACT_ATOMS: atom_id res chain seq x y z
N MET A 1 -13.14 71.23 -34.59
CA MET A 1 -12.07 70.29 -34.21
C MET A 1 -12.60 69.54 -33.01
N ARG A 2 -12.98 68.25 -33.17
CA ARG A 2 -13.55 67.40 -32.13
C ARG A 2 -12.50 66.36 -31.77
N SER A 3 -12.00 66.44 -30.54
CA SER A 3 -11.04 65.47 -29.98
C SER A 3 -11.79 64.20 -29.59
N LEU A 4 -11.43 63.06 -30.17
CA LEU A 4 -11.84 61.72 -29.73
C LEU A 4 -10.83 61.24 -28.69
N SER A 5 -11.27 61.09 -27.43
CA SER A 5 -10.50 60.41 -26.38
C SER A 5 -10.83 58.91 -26.46
N ALA A 6 -9.85 58.09 -26.81
CA ALA A 6 -9.94 56.64 -26.79
C ALA A 6 -9.67 56.13 -25.37
N LEU A 7 -10.68 55.49 -24.75
CA LEU A 7 -10.58 54.83 -23.45
C LEU A 7 -10.02 53.43 -23.68
N PHE A 8 -8.76 53.17 -23.23
CA PHE A 8 -8.18 51.84 -23.21
C PHE A 8 -8.66 51.09 -21.97
N LEU A 9 -9.53 50.11 -22.17
CA LEU A 9 -10.01 49.21 -21.12
C LEU A 9 -9.01 48.06 -20.99
N GLY A 10 -8.10 48.14 -20.00
CA GLY A 10 -7.15 47.09 -19.70
C GLY A 10 -7.85 45.91 -19.03
N CYS A 11 -7.98 44.77 -19.72
CA CYS A 11 -8.38 43.50 -19.11
C CYS A 11 -7.24 42.95 -18.21
N LEU A 12 -7.41 43.05 -16.90
CA LEU A 12 -6.61 42.32 -15.94
C LEU A 12 -7.00 40.83 -16.00
N ILE A 13 -6.19 40.01 -16.65
CA ILE A 13 -6.28 38.55 -16.56
C ILE A 13 -5.68 38.17 -15.22
N ALA A 14 -6.52 37.92 -14.21
CA ALA A 14 -6.12 37.28 -12.96
C ALA A 14 -5.75 35.83 -13.27
N GLY A 15 -4.46 35.56 -13.42
CA GLY A 15 -3.95 34.19 -13.52
C GLY A 15 -4.24 33.45 -12.20
N ALA A 16 -5.12 32.45 -12.24
CA ALA A 16 -5.31 31.54 -11.12
C ALA A 16 -3.99 30.78 -10.89
N THR A 17 -3.21 31.16 -9.89
CA THR A 17 -2.07 30.39 -9.42
C THR A 17 -2.63 29.12 -8.77
N SER A 18 -2.56 27.99 -9.48
CA SER A 18 -2.80 26.69 -8.87
C SER A 18 -1.75 26.49 -7.75
N ALA A 19 -2.19 26.39 -6.52
CA ALA A 19 -1.31 26.05 -5.41
C ALA A 19 -0.70 24.66 -5.68
N ALA A 20 0.59 24.47 -5.33
CA ALA A 20 1.21 23.17 -5.40
C ALA A 20 0.44 22.17 -4.48
N PRO A 21 0.28 20.89 -4.88
CA PRO A 21 -0.44 19.93 -4.07
C PRO A 21 0.19 19.77 -2.70
N SER A 22 -0.63 19.63 -1.67
CA SER A 22 -0.18 19.35 -0.31
C SER A 22 0.41 17.94 -0.19
N ALA A 23 1.18 17.67 0.86
CA ALA A 23 1.74 16.34 1.11
C ALA A 23 0.65 15.25 1.29
N ASP A 24 -0.48 15.60 1.88
CA ASP A 24 -1.62 14.68 2.02
C ASP A 24 -2.27 14.37 0.67
N GLU A 25 -2.41 15.35 -0.23
CA GLU A 25 -2.91 15.13 -1.59
C GLU A 25 -1.95 14.27 -2.42
N MET A 26 -0.63 14.49 -2.30
CA MET A 26 0.39 13.66 -2.93
C MET A 26 0.32 12.21 -2.40
N LEU A 27 0.12 12.02 -1.10
CA LEU A 27 -0.03 10.70 -0.48
C LEU A 27 -1.29 10.00 -0.99
N ALA A 28 -2.42 10.70 -1.06
CA ALA A 28 -3.67 10.15 -1.59
C ALA A 28 -3.52 9.74 -3.07
N ALA A 29 -2.87 10.57 -3.90
CA ALA A 29 -2.58 10.24 -5.29
C ALA A 29 -1.67 9.00 -5.41
N SER A 30 -0.70 8.83 -4.51
CA SER A 30 0.14 7.64 -4.45
C SER A 30 -0.65 6.38 -4.05
N ASP A 31 -1.64 6.51 -3.16
CA ASP A 31 -2.54 5.42 -2.79
C ASP A 31 -3.41 4.98 -3.98
N ASP A 32 -3.96 5.91 -4.76
CA ASP A 32 -4.75 5.62 -5.96
C ASP A 32 -3.95 4.86 -7.03
N ILE A 33 -2.64 5.10 -7.08
CA ILE A 33 -1.73 4.33 -7.94
C ILE A 33 -1.53 2.92 -7.40
N ARG A 34 -1.37 2.75 -6.07
CA ARG A 34 -1.17 1.42 -5.47
C ARG A 34 -2.42 0.57 -5.50
N ASN A 35 -3.58 1.16 -5.21
CA ASN A 35 -4.82 0.47 -4.91
C ASN A 35 -5.89 0.76 -5.95
N PRO A 36 -6.60 -0.25 -6.49
CA PRO A 36 -7.79 -0.04 -7.31
C PRO A 36 -8.89 0.68 -6.51
N SER A 37 -9.62 1.62 -7.14
CA SER A 37 -10.73 2.33 -6.51
C SER A 37 -12.01 1.50 -6.31
N GLN A 38 -12.05 0.29 -6.85
CA GLN A 38 -13.19 -0.63 -6.80
C GLN A 38 -12.85 -1.90 -6.01
N ALA A 39 -13.85 -2.72 -5.72
CA ALA A 39 -13.64 -4.04 -5.14
C ALA A 39 -12.93 -4.96 -6.15
N PHE A 40 -11.94 -5.71 -5.68
CA PHE A 40 -11.10 -6.55 -6.53
C PHE A 40 -10.53 -7.74 -5.77
N SER A 41 -10.04 -8.72 -6.53
CA SER A 41 -9.17 -9.77 -6.03
C SER A 41 -7.83 -9.74 -6.73
N MET A 42 -6.80 -10.26 -6.06
CA MET A 42 -5.45 -10.44 -6.62
C MET A 42 -4.75 -11.61 -5.96
N THR A 43 -3.77 -12.16 -6.65
CA THR A 43 -2.82 -13.14 -6.08
C THR A 43 -1.59 -12.41 -5.56
N VAL A 44 -1.20 -12.72 -4.32
CA VAL A 44 0.02 -12.23 -3.69
C VAL A 44 0.95 -13.42 -3.48
N THR A 45 2.14 -13.38 -4.09
CA THR A 45 3.18 -14.39 -3.85
C THR A 45 4.29 -13.75 -3.03
N LEU A 46 4.58 -14.34 -1.88
CA LEU A 46 5.70 -13.99 -1.03
C LEU A 46 6.82 -15.00 -1.27
N THR A 47 8.04 -14.52 -1.45
CA THR A 47 9.24 -15.37 -1.54
C THR A 47 10.31 -14.79 -0.64
N GLU A 48 10.75 -15.56 0.33
CA GLU A 48 11.82 -15.17 1.26
C GLU A 48 13.17 -15.66 0.76
N PHE A 49 14.15 -14.76 0.82
CA PHE A 49 15.54 -15.03 0.48
C PHE A 49 16.44 -14.71 1.68
N GLN A 50 17.40 -15.57 1.93
CA GLN A 50 18.51 -15.36 2.86
C GLN A 50 19.83 -15.53 2.12
N ALA A 51 20.66 -14.51 2.12
CA ALA A 51 21.95 -14.49 1.39
C ALA A 51 21.79 -14.91 -0.09
N GLY A 52 20.74 -14.43 -0.74
CA GLY A 52 20.43 -14.71 -2.15
C GLY A 52 19.82 -16.08 -2.44
N LYS A 53 19.65 -16.95 -1.44
CA LYS A 53 19.01 -18.27 -1.59
C LYS A 53 17.55 -18.19 -1.13
N GLN A 54 16.63 -18.72 -1.92
CA GLN A 54 15.25 -18.88 -1.51
C GLN A 54 15.14 -19.86 -0.34
N VAL A 55 14.46 -19.45 0.73
CA VAL A 55 14.29 -20.26 1.96
C VAL A 55 12.83 -20.61 2.22
N ASP A 56 11.87 -19.76 1.81
CA ASP A 56 10.43 -20.05 1.94
C ASP A 56 9.63 -19.35 0.83
N ALA A 57 8.40 -19.82 0.60
CA ALA A 57 7.45 -19.18 -0.30
C ALA A 57 5.99 -19.44 0.13
N SER A 58 5.13 -18.46 -0.09
CA SER A 58 3.70 -18.54 0.16
C SER A 58 2.92 -17.88 -0.94
N THR A 59 1.73 -18.40 -1.25
CA THR A 59 0.79 -17.80 -2.19
C THR A 59 -0.53 -17.54 -1.48
N LEU A 60 -1.01 -16.32 -1.61
CA LEU A 60 -2.23 -15.84 -1.01
C LEU A 60 -3.18 -15.34 -2.11
N THR A 61 -4.49 -15.42 -1.88
CA THR A 61 -5.48 -14.65 -2.63
C THR A 61 -6.04 -13.57 -1.72
N SER A 62 -5.91 -12.31 -2.13
CA SER A 62 -6.49 -11.16 -1.43
C SER A 62 -7.79 -10.74 -2.12
N TYR A 63 -8.82 -10.51 -1.33
CA TYR A 63 -10.09 -9.93 -1.70
C TYR A 63 -10.23 -8.60 -0.96
N ALA A 64 -10.22 -7.49 -1.67
CA ALA A 64 -10.23 -6.15 -1.08
C ALA A 64 -11.44 -5.34 -1.57
N ARG A 65 -12.10 -4.65 -0.66
CA ARG A 65 -13.26 -3.81 -0.93
C ARG A 65 -13.12 -2.46 -0.24
N PRO A 66 -13.26 -1.34 -0.98
CA PRO A 66 -13.31 -0.01 -0.37
C PRO A 66 -14.47 0.09 0.61
N GLN A 67 -14.26 0.74 1.75
CA GLN A 67 -15.24 1.00 2.78
C GLN A 67 -15.64 2.49 2.78
N PRO A 68 -16.79 2.85 3.36
CA PRO A 68 -17.08 4.24 3.67
C PRO A 68 -15.92 4.86 4.47
N GLY A 69 -15.47 6.06 4.11
CA GLY A 69 -14.27 6.69 4.69
C GLY A 69 -12.98 6.40 3.95
N GLY A 70 -12.99 5.54 2.93
CA GLY A 70 -11.91 5.38 1.94
C GLY A 70 -10.79 4.42 2.34
N GLN A 71 -10.87 3.72 3.48
CA GLN A 71 -9.98 2.60 3.79
C GLN A 71 -10.54 1.30 3.17
N PHE A 72 -9.75 0.24 3.13
CA PHE A 72 -10.17 -1.07 2.63
C PHE A 72 -10.47 -2.04 3.78
N ALA A 73 -11.46 -2.90 3.56
CA ALA A 73 -11.54 -4.18 4.24
C ALA A 73 -10.98 -5.27 3.31
N SER A 74 -10.21 -6.20 3.86
CA SER A 74 -9.52 -7.24 3.09
C SER A 74 -9.69 -8.61 3.74
N LEU A 75 -10.10 -9.59 2.94
CA LEU A 75 -10.03 -11.01 3.29
C LEU A 75 -8.89 -11.66 2.50
N ILE A 76 -7.94 -12.26 3.19
CA ILE A 76 -6.77 -12.90 2.62
C ILE A 76 -6.89 -14.40 2.87
N ARG A 77 -6.83 -15.20 1.80
CA ARG A 77 -6.86 -16.67 1.85
C ARG A 77 -5.49 -17.22 1.54
N PHE A 78 -4.99 -18.09 2.38
CA PHE A 78 -3.77 -18.85 2.13
C PHE A 78 -4.05 -19.96 1.12
N VAL A 79 -3.22 -20.07 0.09
CA VAL A 79 -3.37 -21.03 -1.02
C VAL A 79 -2.23 -22.03 -1.00
N LEU A 80 -1.00 -21.57 -0.87
CA LEU A 80 0.22 -22.38 -0.76
C LEU A 80 1.09 -21.87 0.38
N PRO A 81 1.86 -22.74 1.01
CA PRO A 81 1.95 -24.20 0.85
C PRO A 81 0.69 -24.94 1.34
N ALA A 82 0.56 -26.22 1.02
CA ALA A 82 -0.61 -27.05 1.37
C ALA A 82 -0.92 -27.08 2.87
N ARG A 83 0.10 -27.00 3.75
CA ARG A 83 -0.04 -26.97 5.22
C ARG A 83 -0.81 -25.72 5.71
N ASP A 84 -0.84 -24.66 4.92
CA ASP A 84 -1.48 -23.40 5.27
C ASP A 84 -2.75 -23.15 4.44
N ALA A 85 -3.02 -24.01 3.46
CA ALA A 85 -4.15 -23.83 2.54
C ALA A 85 -5.49 -23.77 3.29
N GLY A 86 -6.33 -22.78 2.93
CA GLY A 86 -7.63 -22.56 3.53
C GLY A 86 -7.64 -21.72 4.82
N LYS A 87 -6.47 -21.42 5.42
CA LYS A 87 -6.37 -20.41 6.48
C LYS A 87 -6.79 -19.07 5.93
N LEU A 88 -7.39 -18.23 6.78
CA LEU A 88 -7.91 -16.93 6.41
C LEU A 88 -7.37 -15.85 7.33
N MET A 89 -7.17 -14.67 6.77
CA MET A 89 -6.86 -13.46 7.54
C MET A 89 -7.83 -12.37 7.09
N LEU A 90 -8.47 -11.70 8.04
CA LEU A 90 -9.41 -10.62 7.80
C LEU A 90 -8.89 -9.33 8.42
N LYS A 91 -8.79 -8.26 7.62
CA LYS A 91 -8.64 -6.89 8.12
C LYS A 91 -9.93 -6.13 7.85
N HIS A 92 -10.57 -5.63 8.91
CA HIS A 92 -11.76 -4.80 8.82
C HIS A 92 -11.73 -3.72 9.92
N GLY A 93 -11.72 -2.45 9.49
CA GLY A 93 -11.49 -1.33 10.40
C GLY A 93 -10.16 -1.50 11.14
N ASN A 94 -10.20 -1.32 12.45
CA ASN A 94 -9.03 -1.41 13.33
C ASN A 94 -8.71 -2.84 13.79
N GLU A 95 -9.36 -3.83 13.20
CA GLU A 95 -9.20 -5.21 13.63
C GLU A 95 -8.59 -6.08 12.54
N MET A 96 -7.73 -6.99 12.98
CA MET A 96 -7.19 -8.05 12.15
C MET A 96 -7.39 -9.39 12.85
N TRP A 97 -7.95 -10.35 12.12
CA TRP A 97 -8.29 -11.68 12.62
C TRP A 97 -7.69 -12.75 11.75
N PHE A 98 -7.23 -13.83 12.38
CA PHE A 98 -6.77 -15.03 11.70
C PHE A 98 -7.71 -16.18 12.05
N TYR A 99 -8.08 -16.95 11.05
CA TYR A 99 -8.91 -18.15 11.20
C TYR A 99 -8.19 -19.38 10.63
N ASP A 100 -8.07 -20.42 11.43
CA ASP A 100 -7.54 -21.71 11.02
C ASP A 100 -8.71 -22.73 10.97
N PRO A 101 -9.04 -23.26 9.77
CA PRO A 101 -10.14 -24.21 9.63
C PRO A 101 -9.89 -25.57 10.32
N THR A 102 -8.62 -25.90 10.62
CA THR A 102 -8.26 -27.16 11.28
C THR A 102 -8.77 -27.23 12.71
N ASN A 103 -8.61 -26.17 13.47
CA ASN A 103 -9.05 -26.06 14.86
C ASN A 103 -10.29 -25.19 15.03
N LYS A 104 -10.80 -24.60 13.92
CA LYS A 104 -11.95 -23.68 13.88
C LYS A 104 -11.82 -22.48 14.81
N ALA A 105 -10.58 -22.08 15.14
CA ALA A 105 -10.29 -20.97 16.02
C ALA A 105 -10.09 -19.67 15.23
N SER A 106 -10.65 -18.57 15.75
CA SER A 106 -10.35 -17.21 15.31
C SER A 106 -9.56 -16.49 16.39
N VAL A 107 -8.36 -16.01 16.06
CA VAL A 107 -7.50 -15.23 16.95
C VAL A 107 -7.29 -13.85 16.40
N ARG A 108 -7.18 -12.86 17.30
CA ARG A 108 -6.82 -11.50 16.90
C ARG A 108 -5.33 -11.41 16.59
N LEU A 109 -4.98 -10.76 15.48
CA LEU A 109 -3.62 -10.51 15.07
C LEU A 109 -3.23 -9.04 15.26
N SER A 110 -1.95 -8.80 15.49
CA SER A 110 -1.35 -7.49 15.28
C SER A 110 -0.97 -7.31 13.80
N PRO A 111 -1.30 -6.17 13.17
CA PRO A 111 -0.82 -5.85 11.81
C PRO A 111 0.71 -5.83 11.72
N GLN A 112 1.40 -5.46 12.78
CA GLN A 112 2.87 -5.39 12.86
C GLN A 112 3.53 -6.76 12.96
N GLN A 113 2.81 -7.78 13.41
CA GLN A 113 3.34 -9.13 13.55
C GLN A 113 3.81 -9.66 12.20
N ARG A 114 4.99 -10.29 12.20
CA ARG A 114 5.58 -10.91 11.02
C ARG A 114 4.70 -12.05 10.52
N LEU A 115 4.39 -12.01 9.23
CA LEU A 115 3.67 -13.06 8.52
C LEU A 115 4.65 -14.06 7.93
N MET A 116 5.58 -13.56 7.08
CA MET A 116 6.60 -14.38 6.43
C MET A 116 7.77 -13.49 6.00
N GLY A 117 8.98 -13.95 6.27
CA GLY A 117 10.20 -13.18 5.99
C GLY A 117 10.11 -11.77 6.58
N GLN A 118 10.22 -10.74 5.77
CA GLN A 118 10.09 -9.34 6.20
C GLN A 118 8.68 -8.75 5.98
N ALA A 119 7.77 -9.52 5.41
CA ALA A 119 6.37 -9.11 5.29
C ALA A 119 5.63 -9.27 6.62
N SER A 120 4.96 -8.20 7.07
CA SER A 120 4.05 -8.20 8.21
C SER A 120 2.62 -8.55 7.76
N ASN A 121 1.74 -8.88 8.71
CA ASN A 121 0.33 -9.14 8.42
C ASN A 121 -0.34 -7.95 7.71
N GLY A 122 0.00 -6.71 8.10
CA GLY A 122 -0.52 -5.49 7.49
C GLY A 122 -0.05 -5.25 6.05
N ASP A 123 1.10 -5.80 5.64
CA ASP A 123 1.64 -5.57 4.28
C ASP A 123 0.86 -6.31 3.19
N VAL A 124 0.22 -7.43 3.53
CA VAL A 124 -0.58 -8.22 2.57
C VAL A 124 -2.05 -7.78 2.53
N ALA A 125 -2.47 -6.93 3.46
CA ALA A 125 -3.76 -6.28 3.43
C ALA A 125 -3.70 -5.03 2.54
N THR A 126 -4.76 -4.77 1.77
CA THR A 126 -4.87 -3.53 1.02
C THR A 126 -5.19 -2.38 1.98
N VAL A 127 -4.34 -1.36 2.00
CA VAL A 127 -4.53 -0.17 2.85
C VAL A 127 -4.18 1.10 2.11
N ASN A 128 -4.91 2.17 2.37
CA ASN A 128 -4.58 3.53 1.96
C ASN A 128 -3.82 4.23 3.09
N PHE A 129 -2.57 4.58 2.85
CA PHE A 129 -1.74 5.28 3.84
C PHE A 129 -2.33 6.64 4.19
N SER A 130 -2.96 7.32 3.24
CA SER A 130 -3.63 8.62 3.46
C SER A 130 -4.77 8.57 4.48
N ARG A 131 -5.22 7.37 4.89
CA ARG A 131 -6.27 7.19 5.91
C ARG A 131 -5.71 6.89 7.29
N ASP A 132 -4.52 6.34 7.34
CA ASP A 132 -3.87 5.91 8.58
C ASP A 132 -2.75 6.85 9.02
N TYR A 133 -2.28 7.74 8.12
CA TYR A 133 -1.13 8.61 8.35
C TYR A 133 -1.39 10.06 7.93
N LYS A 134 -0.74 10.99 8.63
CA LYS A 134 -0.58 12.39 8.25
C LYS A 134 0.75 12.55 7.53
N ALA A 135 0.74 13.22 6.37
CA ALA A 135 1.94 13.44 5.57
C ALA A 135 2.50 14.86 5.73
N THR A 136 3.83 14.97 5.72
CA THR A 136 4.56 16.23 5.54
C THR A 136 5.60 16.06 4.46
N LEU A 137 5.81 17.08 3.62
CA LEU A 137 6.87 17.10 2.62
C LEU A 137 8.19 17.38 3.33
N ALA A 138 9.06 16.37 3.45
CA ALA A 138 10.35 16.48 4.13
C ALA A 138 11.46 16.96 3.19
N ALA A 139 11.47 16.51 1.94
CA ALA A 139 12.49 16.86 0.96
C ALA A 139 12.02 16.62 -0.48
N THR A 140 12.72 17.25 -1.43
CA THR A 140 12.71 16.86 -2.84
C THR A 140 14.12 16.50 -3.22
N GLU A 141 14.36 15.24 -3.59
CA GLU A 141 15.71 14.71 -3.79
C GLU A 141 15.74 13.66 -4.90
N THR A 142 16.92 13.39 -5.43
CA THR A 142 17.12 12.29 -6.39
C THR A 142 17.65 11.08 -5.64
N ILE A 143 16.94 9.95 -5.75
CA ILE A 143 17.35 8.67 -5.17
C ILE A 143 17.52 7.62 -6.27
N GLN A 144 18.17 6.51 -5.94
CA GLN A 144 18.13 5.31 -6.78
C GLN A 144 16.89 4.49 -6.47
N ASP A 145 16.13 4.12 -7.52
CA ASP A 145 14.97 3.24 -7.41
C ASP A 145 15.38 1.76 -7.23
N GLY A 146 14.40 0.86 -7.16
CA GLY A 146 14.64 -0.58 -7.01
C GLY A 146 15.31 -1.24 -8.22
N GLU A 147 15.51 -0.53 -9.33
CA GLU A 147 16.21 -0.94 -10.55
C GLU A 147 17.53 -0.19 -10.74
N ARG A 148 17.97 0.53 -9.67
CA ARG A 148 19.18 1.36 -9.62
C ARG A 148 19.20 2.50 -10.64
N GLN A 149 18.01 3.01 -11.00
CA GLN A 149 17.88 4.19 -11.85
C GLN A 149 17.68 5.43 -10.99
N PRO A 150 18.29 6.59 -11.36
CA PRO A 150 18.06 7.84 -10.65
C PRO A 150 16.62 8.31 -10.87
N ARG A 151 15.93 8.68 -9.79
CA ARG A 151 14.56 9.21 -9.78
C ARG A 151 14.49 10.47 -8.94
N ARG A 152 13.98 11.55 -9.53
CA ARG A 152 13.61 12.74 -8.79
C ARG A 152 12.34 12.43 -8.00
N THR A 153 12.38 12.61 -6.69
CA THR A 153 11.30 12.21 -5.79
C THR A 153 10.94 13.30 -4.79
N HIS A 154 9.71 13.28 -4.33
CA HIS A 154 9.29 13.92 -3.09
C HIS A 154 9.37 12.89 -1.96
N LYS A 155 10.11 13.21 -0.90
CA LYS A 155 10.13 12.44 0.34
C LYS A 155 9.03 12.95 1.25
N LEU A 156 8.03 12.12 1.50
CA LEU A 156 6.97 12.36 2.46
C LEU A 156 7.34 11.68 3.79
N ALA A 157 7.31 12.43 4.88
CA ALA A 157 7.36 11.87 6.23
C ALA A 157 5.92 11.64 6.71
N LEU A 158 5.58 10.40 7.01
CA LEU A 158 4.25 9.97 7.41
C LEU A 158 4.26 9.61 8.90
N SER A 159 3.36 10.21 9.68
CA SER A 159 3.15 9.90 11.10
C SER A 159 1.81 9.22 11.27
N ALA A 160 1.75 8.11 11.99
CA ALA A 160 0.52 7.37 12.24
C ALA A 160 -0.50 8.22 13.01
N THR A 161 -1.74 8.20 12.53
CA THR A 161 -2.90 8.84 13.19
C THR A 161 -3.92 7.80 13.62
N ALA A 162 -3.92 6.61 12.99
CA ALA A 162 -4.78 5.50 13.36
C ALA A 162 -4.07 4.64 14.43
N PRO A 163 -4.78 4.20 15.48
CA PRO A 163 -4.19 3.43 16.59
C PRO A 163 -3.75 2.02 16.19
N ASP A 164 -4.23 1.51 15.05
CA ASP A 164 -3.93 0.21 14.47
C ASP A 164 -3.05 0.30 13.21
N ALA A 165 -2.47 1.46 12.95
CA ALA A 165 -1.52 1.62 11.87
C ALA A 165 -0.39 0.59 12.01
N THR A 166 0.00 -0.03 10.88
CA THR A 166 1.01 -1.09 10.89
C THR A 166 2.38 -0.60 11.35
N TYR A 167 2.70 0.67 11.14
CA TYR A 167 3.99 1.29 11.49
C TYR A 167 3.76 2.63 12.19
N ALA A 168 4.63 2.99 13.12
CA ALA A 168 4.55 4.27 13.82
C ALA A 168 4.82 5.45 12.88
N SER A 169 5.80 5.28 11.98
CA SER A 169 6.09 6.27 10.94
C SER A 169 6.65 5.60 9.68
N ILE A 170 6.53 6.32 8.56
CA ILE A 170 7.01 5.87 7.24
C ILE A 170 7.68 7.06 6.56
N ASP A 171 8.90 6.87 6.05
CA ASP A 171 9.46 7.74 5.01
C ASP A 171 9.05 7.17 3.66
N LEU A 172 8.26 7.89 2.89
CA LEU A 172 7.79 7.45 1.57
C LEU A 172 8.36 8.38 0.48
N TRP A 173 9.11 7.82 -0.45
CA TRP A 173 9.56 8.51 -1.66
C TRP A 173 8.61 8.21 -2.80
N ILE A 174 8.00 9.25 -3.33
CA ILE A 174 7.16 9.20 -4.52
C ILE A 174 7.85 9.93 -5.67
N ASP A 175 7.65 9.45 -6.89
CA ASP A 175 8.14 10.11 -8.10
C ASP A 175 7.52 11.51 -8.22
N ALA A 176 8.37 12.54 -8.45
CA ALA A 176 7.95 13.94 -8.38
C ALA A 176 6.95 14.34 -9.48
N ASP A 177 6.91 13.61 -10.59
CA ASP A 177 6.05 13.95 -11.73
C ASP A 177 4.76 13.10 -11.76
N SER A 178 4.82 11.87 -11.26
CA SER A 178 3.71 10.91 -11.39
C SER A 178 3.09 10.46 -10.07
N ASN A 179 3.63 10.85 -8.92
CA ASN A 179 3.26 10.38 -7.57
C ASN A 179 3.38 8.84 -7.38
N ARG A 180 4.08 8.13 -8.28
CA ARG A 180 4.31 6.69 -8.11
C ARG A 180 5.18 6.42 -6.88
N PRO A 181 4.78 5.50 -5.98
CA PRO A 181 5.64 5.11 -4.88
C PRO A 181 6.91 4.43 -5.42
N ILE A 182 8.07 4.87 -4.98
CA ILE A 182 9.38 4.35 -5.42
C ILE A 182 10.04 3.55 -4.31
N LYS A 183 10.05 4.11 -3.09
CA LYS A 183 10.72 3.54 -1.92
C LYS A 183 9.96 3.92 -0.67
N ALA A 184 9.98 3.03 0.33
CA ALA A 184 9.52 3.35 1.68
C ALA A 184 10.50 2.80 2.73
N ARG A 185 10.60 3.49 3.87
CA ARG A 185 11.27 3.03 5.08
C ARG A 185 10.24 3.02 6.20
N PHE A 186 10.15 1.92 6.93
CA PHE A 186 9.16 1.70 7.96
C PHE A 186 9.80 1.64 9.32
N PHE A 187 9.24 2.37 10.29
CA PHE A 187 9.81 2.54 11.61
C PHE A 187 8.85 2.07 12.71
N ALA A 188 9.43 1.55 13.80
CA ALA A 188 8.75 1.27 15.05
C ALA A 188 8.55 2.56 15.87
N ASP A 189 7.76 2.49 16.96
CA ASP A 189 7.59 3.58 17.93
C ASP A 189 8.92 4.05 18.55
N SER A 190 9.90 3.17 18.63
CA SER A 190 11.27 3.47 19.08
C SER A 190 12.15 4.15 18.01
N GLU A 191 11.56 4.59 16.90
CA GLU A 191 12.25 5.16 15.73
C GLU A 191 13.25 4.19 15.05
N ARG A 192 13.26 2.91 15.47
CA ARG A 192 14.11 1.90 14.85
C ARG A 192 13.59 1.56 13.46
N LEU A 193 14.48 1.59 12.47
CA LEU A 193 14.20 1.09 11.13
C LEU A 193 13.87 -0.40 11.19
N LEU A 194 12.67 -0.75 10.75
CA LEU A 194 12.21 -2.14 10.66
C LEU A 194 12.58 -2.77 9.32
N LYS A 195 12.32 -2.02 8.23
CA LYS A 195 12.58 -2.49 6.87
C LYS A 195 12.55 -1.36 5.86
N THR A 196 13.11 -1.64 4.68
CA THR A 196 13.02 -0.80 3.49
C THR A 196 12.29 -1.56 2.40
N ALA A 197 11.34 -0.91 1.73
CA ALA A 197 10.64 -1.46 0.56
C ALA A 197 10.94 -0.66 -0.70
N TYR A 198 11.04 -1.34 -1.84
CA TYR A 198 11.13 -0.75 -3.17
C TYR A 198 9.96 -1.23 -4.01
N TYR A 199 9.18 -0.28 -4.57
CA TYR A 199 8.05 -0.55 -5.45
C TYR A 199 8.54 -0.51 -6.89
N ARG A 200 8.28 -1.58 -7.65
CA ARG A 200 8.81 -1.69 -9.02
C ARG A 200 7.94 -2.52 -9.94
N ARG A 201 8.37 -2.71 -11.20
CA ARG A 201 7.66 -3.48 -12.23
C ARG A 201 6.23 -2.98 -12.43
N TYR A 202 6.11 -1.69 -12.74
CA TYR A 202 4.82 -1.08 -13.02
C TYR A 202 4.18 -1.69 -14.26
N GLN A 203 2.93 -2.16 -14.13
CA GLN A 203 2.14 -2.76 -15.21
C GLN A 203 0.70 -2.24 -15.12
N THR A 204 0.01 -2.27 -16.27
CA THR A 204 -1.42 -1.93 -16.30
C THR A 204 -2.23 -3.03 -15.62
N GLN A 205 -2.87 -2.69 -14.50
CA GLN A 205 -3.76 -3.56 -13.73
C GLN A 205 -5.05 -2.80 -13.42
N LEU A 206 -6.20 -3.36 -13.82
CA LEU A 206 -7.53 -2.73 -13.64
C LEU A 206 -7.53 -1.26 -14.11
N GLY A 207 -7.01 -1.03 -15.31
CA GLY A 207 -7.05 0.27 -15.99
C GLY A 207 -6.00 1.30 -15.56
N ALA A 208 -5.12 1.00 -14.61
CA ALA A 208 -4.08 1.92 -14.13
C ALA A 208 -2.71 1.24 -14.00
N GLN A 209 -1.64 2.04 -14.13
CA GLN A 209 -0.26 1.60 -13.89
C GLN A 209 -0.03 1.39 -12.40
N ARG A 210 0.22 0.14 -11.98
CA ARG A 210 0.43 -0.23 -10.57
C ARG A 210 1.74 -0.98 -10.39
N PRO A 211 2.42 -0.84 -9.22
CA PRO A 211 3.58 -1.67 -8.91
C PRO A 211 3.11 -3.11 -8.76
N THR A 212 3.71 -4.04 -9.49
CA THR A 212 3.41 -5.48 -9.40
C THR A 212 4.45 -6.26 -8.62
N GLU A 213 5.45 -5.57 -8.09
CA GLU A 213 6.49 -6.16 -7.25
C GLU A 213 6.95 -5.17 -6.18
N THR A 214 7.05 -5.65 -4.95
CA THR A 214 7.68 -4.94 -3.83
C THR A 214 8.82 -5.80 -3.29
N VAL A 215 10.03 -5.23 -3.24
CA VAL A 215 11.20 -5.85 -2.61
C VAL A 215 11.32 -5.29 -1.20
N ILE A 216 11.23 -6.13 -0.19
CA ILE A 216 11.31 -5.75 1.22
C ILE A 216 12.64 -6.27 1.77
N ILE A 217 13.44 -5.37 2.32
CA ILE A 217 14.77 -5.65 2.88
C ILE A 217 14.70 -5.37 4.38
N ASP A 218 15.21 -6.29 5.19
CA ASP A 218 15.28 -6.12 6.65
C ASP A 218 16.10 -4.88 7.04
N GLY A 219 15.70 -4.20 8.11
CA GLY A 219 16.37 -2.98 8.56
C GLY A 219 17.74 -3.22 9.20
N LEU A 220 18.01 -4.44 9.66
CA LEU A 220 19.24 -4.82 10.35
C LEU A 220 20.12 -5.77 9.52
N ASP A 221 19.48 -6.71 8.82
CA ASP A 221 20.16 -7.69 7.98
C ASP A 221 19.79 -7.52 6.50
N PRO A 222 20.60 -6.83 5.69
CA PRO A 222 20.32 -6.60 4.28
C PRO A 222 20.36 -7.87 3.42
N GLN A 223 20.83 -9.01 3.96
CA GLN A 223 20.78 -10.30 3.28
C GLN A 223 19.42 -10.99 3.41
N SER A 224 18.59 -10.54 4.34
CA SER A 224 17.22 -11.01 4.51
C SER A 224 16.26 -10.16 3.66
N VAL A 225 15.75 -10.75 2.59
CA VAL A 225 14.91 -10.08 1.59
C VAL A 225 13.63 -10.86 1.37
N THR A 226 12.50 -10.18 1.33
CA THR A 226 11.23 -10.74 0.92
C THR A 226 10.77 -10.08 -0.38
N LEU A 227 10.48 -10.90 -1.37
CA LEU A 227 9.89 -10.46 -2.63
C LEU A 227 8.38 -10.70 -2.58
N MET A 228 7.61 -9.64 -2.68
CA MET A 228 6.16 -9.67 -2.78
C MET A 228 5.74 -9.34 -4.20
N ARG A 229 5.08 -10.28 -4.89
CA ARG A 229 4.56 -10.11 -6.25
C ARG A 229 3.05 -10.12 -6.26
N PHE A 230 2.49 -9.23 -7.07
CA PHE A 230 1.05 -9.07 -7.25
C PHE A 230 0.68 -9.45 -8.69
N SER A 231 -0.31 -10.33 -8.84
CA SER A 231 -0.75 -10.83 -10.14
C SER A 231 -2.24 -11.16 -10.12
N ALA A 232 -2.78 -11.56 -11.27
CA ALA A 232 -4.18 -11.99 -11.42
C ALA A 232 -5.19 -11.01 -10.81
N TYR A 233 -4.98 -9.71 -11.04
CA TYR A 233 -5.94 -8.68 -10.64
C TYR A 233 -7.26 -8.87 -11.40
N ALA A 234 -8.36 -8.92 -10.68
CA ALA A 234 -9.69 -9.02 -11.26
C ALA A 234 -10.67 -8.11 -10.49
N ALA A 235 -11.43 -7.30 -11.23
CA ALA A 235 -12.59 -6.61 -10.67
C ALA A 235 -13.59 -7.68 -10.21
N ARG A 236 -14.05 -7.58 -8.97
CA ARG A 236 -14.89 -8.61 -8.37
C ARG A 236 -15.83 -8.02 -7.33
N ALA A 237 -17.11 -8.41 -7.38
CA ALA A 237 -18.04 -8.13 -6.28
C ALA A 237 -17.61 -8.96 -5.06
N ILE A 238 -17.40 -8.27 -3.94
CA ILE A 238 -17.04 -8.90 -2.66
C ILE A 238 -18.23 -8.67 -1.71
N PRO A 239 -18.96 -9.74 -1.34
CA PRO A 239 -20.07 -9.64 -0.41
C PRO A 239 -19.61 -9.07 0.95
N GLU A 240 -20.41 -8.21 1.55
CA GLU A 240 -20.14 -7.65 2.88
C GLU A 240 -19.92 -8.75 3.93
N ALA A 241 -20.69 -9.84 3.81
CA ALA A 241 -20.59 -10.97 4.72
C ALA A 241 -19.18 -11.59 4.76
N TRP A 242 -18.43 -11.58 3.65
CA TRP A 242 -17.05 -12.10 3.61
C TRP A 242 -16.10 -11.31 4.50
N LEU A 243 -16.44 -10.06 4.77
CA LEU A 243 -15.64 -9.11 5.55
C LEU A 243 -16.07 -9.06 7.03
N GLN A 244 -16.80 -10.09 7.49
CA GLN A 244 -17.24 -10.25 8.87
C GLN A 244 -16.51 -11.43 9.52
N ARG A 245 -16.02 -11.23 10.75
CA ARG A 245 -15.34 -12.29 11.53
C ARG A 245 -16.15 -13.58 11.62
N ASP A 246 -17.44 -13.47 11.91
CA ASP A 246 -18.33 -14.62 12.13
C ASP A 246 -18.65 -15.38 10.83
N PHE A 247 -18.29 -14.83 9.67
CA PHE A 247 -18.43 -15.48 8.39
C PHE A 247 -17.23 -16.36 8.03
N LEU A 248 -16.05 -16.13 8.60
CA LEU A 248 -14.81 -16.84 8.25
C LEU A 248 -14.96 -18.37 8.20
N PRO A 249 -15.66 -19.04 9.17
CA PRO A 249 -15.87 -20.50 9.09
C PRO A 249 -16.73 -20.98 7.91
N ARG A 250 -17.50 -20.07 7.31
CA ARG A 250 -18.43 -20.36 6.20
C ARG A 250 -17.87 -19.90 4.85
N PHE A 251 -16.74 -19.23 4.85
CA PHE A 251 -16.13 -18.72 3.62
C PHE A 251 -15.79 -19.87 2.68
N LYS A 252 -16.30 -19.80 1.46
CA LYS A 252 -15.93 -20.67 0.35
C LYS A 252 -15.58 -19.77 -0.82
N PRO A 253 -14.36 -19.87 -1.38
CA PRO A 253 -14.05 -19.21 -2.64
C PRO A 253 -14.88 -19.87 -3.74
N ASP A 254 -15.41 -19.06 -4.66
CA ASP A 254 -16.05 -19.56 -5.89
C ASP A 254 -14.98 -20.08 -6.87
#